data_cd9758f846766332ea2e59c0319fd586
#
_entry.id   cd9758f846766332ea2e59c0319fd586
#
_cell.length_a   1.000
_cell.length_b   1.000
_cell.length_c   1.000
_cell.angle_alpha   90.00
_cell.angle_beta   90.00
_cell.angle_gamma   90.00
#
_symmetry.space_group_name_H-M   'P 1'
#
loop_
_entity.id
_entity.type
_entity.pdbx_description
1 polymer ?
#
loop_
_entity_poly.entity_id
_entity_poly.type
_entity_poly.pdbx_seq_one_letter_code
_entity_poly.pdbx_strand_id
1 'polypeptide(L)'
;MEKNSNICPANRVRQVKEYYFSKKLKEVAQLNAKGMDIISLGIGGPDRPPHQSVIDTLCDVARRHDTHGYQPYVGLPSLRSAYADWYSRWYGVELNPDKEIQPLIGSKEGILHITLAFVNPGDAVLVPNPGYPTYSSVSKLAEAEILTYNLKEENGWYPDFNVL
;
A
#
# COMPACT_ATOMS: atom_id res chain seq x y z
N MET A 1 2.08 -0.44 -39.44
CA MET A 1 1.69 0.98 -39.30
C MET A 1 1.68 1.32 -37.82
N GLU A 2 2.78 1.84 -37.28
CA GLU A 2 2.80 2.40 -35.92
C GLU A 2 1.91 3.66 -35.95
N LYS A 3 0.84 3.64 -35.16
CA LYS A 3 0.08 4.85 -34.89
C LYS A 3 0.99 5.80 -34.12
N ASN A 4 1.51 6.83 -34.80
CA ASN A 4 2.10 8.00 -34.16
C ASN A 4 1.02 8.64 -33.26
N SER A 5 0.91 8.18 -32.01
CA SER A 5 0.09 8.87 -31.04
C SER A 5 0.92 10.03 -30.51
N ASN A 6 0.45 11.25 -30.72
CA ASN A 6 1.05 12.45 -30.11
C ASN A 6 0.90 12.50 -28.57
N ILE A 7 0.45 11.40 -27.97
CA ILE A 7 0.25 11.26 -26.53
C ILE A 7 1.52 10.66 -25.94
N CYS A 8 2.25 11.45 -25.15
CA CYS A 8 3.41 11.00 -24.40
C CYS A 8 3.09 10.85 -22.90
N PRO A 9 3.62 9.83 -22.24
CA PRO A 9 3.53 9.73 -20.79
C PRO A 9 4.17 10.93 -20.10
N ALA A 10 3.62 11.36 -18.96
CA ALA A 10 4.23 12.39 -18.13
C ALA A 10 5.65 11.98 -17.69
N ASN A 11 6.54 12.96 -17.49
CA ASN A 11 7.95 12.69 -17.14
C ASN A 11 8.09 11.82 -15.87
N ARG A 12 7.25 12.08 -14.86
CA ARG A 12 7.23 11.30 -13.61
C ARG A 12 6.98 9.80 -13.82
N VAL A 13 6.30 9.40 -14.89
CA VAL A 13 5.99 8.00 -15.20
C VAL A 13 7.15 7.30 -15.90
N ARG A 14 8.06 8.04 -16.55
CA ARG A 14 9.21 7.46 -17.27
C ARG A 14 10.18 6.70 -16.37
N GLN A 15 10.24 7.03 -15.10
CA GLN A 15 11.07 6.36 -14.11
C GLN A 15 10.40 5.14 -13.47
N VAL A 16 9.10 4.93 -13.71
CA VAL A 16 8.36 3.78 -13.17
C VAL A 16 8.76 2.54 -13.94
N LYS A 17 9.35 1.58 -13.24
CA LYS A 17 9.70 0.26 -13.79
C LYS A 17 8.66 -0.75 -13.38
N GLU A 18 8.49 -1.80 -14.21
CA GLU A 18 7.64 -2.92 -13.84
C GLU A 18 8.10 -3.51 -12.50
N TYR A 19 7.15 -3.77 -11.63
CA TYR A 19 7.40 -4.30 -10.30
C TYR A 19 8.12 -5.66 -10.39
N TYR A 20 9.22 -5.80 -9.67
CA TYR A 20 10.09 -6.98 -9.72
C TYR A 20 9.31 -8.29 -9.51
N PHE A 21 8.46 -8.35 -8.47
CA PHE A 21 7.69 -9.55 -8.18
C PHE A 21 6.65 -9.89 -9.27
N SER A 22 6.11 -8.89 -9.98
CA SER A 22 5.23 -9.16 -11.14
C SER A 22 5.94 -9.98 -12.20
N LYS A 23 7.20 -9.64 -12.51
CA LYS A 23 8.03 -10.40 -13.46
C LYS A 23 8.32 -11.80 -12.94
N LYS A 24 8.69 -11.93 -11.67
CA LYS A 24 9.03 -13.23 -11.07
C LYS A 24 7.83 -14.16 -10.97
N LEU A 25 6.65 -13.64 -10.65
CA LEU A 25 5.42 -14.44 -10.67
C LEU A 25 5.08 -14.98 -12.06
N LYS A 26 5.25 -14.14 -13.11
CA LYS A 26 5.07 -14.59 -14.50
C LYS A 26 6.08 -15.68 -14.88
N GLU A 27 7.32 -15.53 -14.48
CA GLU A 27 8.39 -16.52 -14.70
C GLU A 27 8.06 -17.85 -14.02
N VAL A 28 7.70 -17.83 -12.73
CA VAL A 28 7.29 -19.02 -11.98
C VAL A 28 6.07 -19.68 -12.61
N ALA A 29 5.06 -18.91 -13.00
CA ALA A 29 3.88 -19.46 -13.68
C ALA A 29 4.24 -20.15 -15.00
N GLN A 30 5.15 -19.56 -15.81
CA GLN A 30 5.62 -20.16 -17.05
C GLN A 30 6.42 -21.47 -16.83
N LEU A 31 7.24 -21.50 -15.77
CA LEU A 31 8.01 -22.69 -15.43
C LEU A 31 7.10 -23.81 -14.91
N ASN A 32 6.11 -23.50 -14.10
CA ASN A 32 5.13 -24.46 -13.60
C ASN A 32 4.23 -24.99 -14.75
N ALA A 33 3.88 -24.16 -15.73
CA ALA A 33 3.19 -24.61 -16.94
C ALA A 33 4.03 -25.61 -17.77
N LYS A 34 5.35 -25.64 -17.60
CA LYS A 34 6.28 -26.62 -18.18
C LYS A 34 6.52 -27.84 -17.29
N GLY A 35 5.81 -27.96 -16.18
CA GLY A 35 5.89 -29.10 -15.25
C GLY A 35 7.01 -29.04 -14.22
N MET A 36 7.58 -27.86 -13.94
CA MET A 36 8.70 -27.75 -12.97
C MET A 36 8.27 -27.76 -11.50
N ASP A 37 6.98 -27.63 -11.19
CA ASP A 37 6.41 -27.66 -9.81
C ASP A 37 7.15 -26.77 -8.79
N ILE A 38 7.36 -25.49 -9.16
CA ILE A 38 8.07 -24.52 -8.33
C ILE A 38 7.15 -23.99 -7.25
N ILE A 39 7.56 -24.15 -5.99
CA ILE A 39 6.90 -23.55 -4.82
C ILE A 39 7.41 -22.11 -4.67
N SER A 40 6.52 -21.12 -4.85
CA SER A 40 6.86 -19.71 -4.70
C SER A 40 6.80 -19.25 -3.25
N LEU A 41 7.94 -18.87 -2.68
CA LEU A 41 8.04 -18.22 -1.37
C LEU A 41 8.27 -16.69 -1.49
N GLY A 42 8.11 -16.14 -2.70
CA GLY A 42 8.46 -14.75 -2.99
C GLY A 42 7.40 -13.72 -2.55
N ILE A 43 6.15 -14.15 -2.34
CA ILE A 43 5.07 -13.26 -1.88
C ILE A 43 4.37 -13.93 -0.71
N GLY A 44 4.37 -13.23 0.43
CA GLY A 44 3.54 -13.60 1.57
C GLY A 44 2.11 -13.14 1.36
N GLY A 45 1.17 -14.07 1.44
CA GLY A 45 -0.26 -13.80 1.43
C GLY A 45 -0.95 -14.62 2.49
N PRO A 46 -2.13 -14.22 2.99
CA PRO A 46 -2.92 -15.05 3.87
C PRO A 46 -3.24 -16.39 3.18
N ASP A 47 -2.95 -17.49 3.85
CA ASP A 47 -3.22 -18.85 3.38
C ASP A 47 -4.56 -19.40 3.90
N ARG A 48 -5.22 -18.65 4.78
CA ARG A 48 -6.51 -19.01 5.40
C ARG A 48 -7.57 -17.96 5.09
N PRO A 49 -8.83 -18.38 4.96
CA PRO A 49 -9.94 -17.44 4.83
C PRO A 49 -10.09 -16.62 6.14
N PRO A 50 -10.73 -15.44 6.09
CA PRO A 50 -11.14 -14.72 7.28
C PRO A 50 -12.08 -15.59 8.13
N HIS A 51 -12.23 -15.22 9.42
CA HIS A 51 -13.18 -15.90 10.30
C HIS A 51 -14.58 -15.90 9.67
N GLN A 52 -15.34 -17.01 9.85
CA GLN A 52 -16.64 -17.20 9.19
C GLN A 52 -17.61 -16.05 9.47
N SER A 53 -17.61 -15.49 10.69
CA SER A 53 -18.47 -14.35 11.02
C SER A 53 -18.23 -13.10 10.15
N VAL A 54 -17.00 -12.89 9.66
CA VAL A 54 -16.68 -11.77 8.75
C VAL A 54 -17.34 -12.01 7.39
N ILE A 55 -17.26 -13.24 6.90
CA ILE A 55 -17.86 -13.65 5.63
C ILE A 55 -19.39 -13.52 5.71
N ASP A 56 -19.99 -14.04 6.77
CA ASP A 56 -21.43 -14.00 6.98
C ASP A 56 -21.94 -12.54 7.07
N THR A 57 -21.28 -11.71 7.85
CA THR A 57 -21.60 -10.28 7.95
C THR A 57 -21.51 -9.58 6.59
N LEU A 58 -20.44 -9.85 5.81
CA LEU A 58 -20.30 -9.29 4.47
C LEU A 58 -21.47 -9.69 3.56
N CYS A 59 -21.84 -11.00 3.57
CA CYS A 59 -22.93 -11.51 2.77
C CYS A 59 -24.29 -10.91 3.18
N ASP A 60 -24.52 -10.78 4.48
CA ASP A 60 -25.76 -10.22 5.00
C ASP A 60 -25.91 -8.73 4.67
N VAL A 61 -24.84 -7.95 4.85
CA VAL A 61 -24.83 -6.54 4.47
C VAL A 61 -24.99 -6.36 2.97
N ALA A 62 -24.34 -7.20 2.16
CA ALA A 62 -24.44 -7.13 0.69
C ALA A 62 -25.84 -7.47 0.15
N ARG A 63 -26.68 -8.21 0.90
CA ARG A 63 -28.09 -8.50 0.53
C ARG A 63 -29.04 -7.36 0.85
N ARG A 64 -28.63 -6.41 1.66
CA ARG A 64 -29.48 -5.29 2.07
C ARG A 64 -29.61 -4.28 0.95
N HIS A 65 -30.80 -3.74 0.75
CA HIS A 65 -31.06 -2.76 -0.31
C HIS A 65 -30.51 -1.36 -0.02
N ASP A 66 -30.21 -1.06 1.24
CA ASP A 66 -29.77 0.25 1.72
C ASP A 66 -28.24 0.43 1.79
N THR A 67 -27.47 -0.57 1.38
CA THR A 67 -26.00 -0.57 1.50
C THR A 67 -25.25 -0.29 0.20
N HIS A 68 -25.96 -0.11 -0.92
CA HIS A 68 -25.38 0.06 -2.26
C HIS A 68 -25.33 1.51 -2.74
N GLY A 69 -25.69 2.46 -1.86
CA GLY A 69 -25.69 3.88 -2.18
C GLY A 69 -24.27 4.48 -2.23
N TYR A 70 -24.20 5.71 -2.73
CA TYR A 70 -22.99 6.49 -2.74
C TYR A 70 -22.52 6.78 -1.30
N GLN A 71 -21.27 6.51 -1.01
CA GLN A 71 -20.72 6.65 0.33
C GLN A 71 -20.01 8.01 0.51
N PRO A 72 -19.95 8.55 1.75
CA PRO A 72 -19.13 9.72 2.03
C PRO A 72 -17.65 9.46 1.69
N TYR A 73 -16.98 10.43 1.07
CA TYR A 73 -15.55 10.32 0.73
C TYR A 73 -14.62 10.16 1.96
N VAL A 74 -15.09 10.56 3.14
CA VAL A 74 -14.38 10.32 4.41
C VAL A 74 -14.64 8.93 5.01
N GLY A 75 -15.40 8.09 4.32
CA GLY A 75 -15.82 6.77 4.80
C GLY A 75 -17.02 6.79 5.76
N LEU A 76 -17.60 5.62 5.97
CA LEU A 76 -18.76 5.46 6.86
C LEU A 76 -18.41 5.83 8.31
N PRO A 77 -19.27 6.59 9.02
CA PRO A 77 -19.07 6.90 10.44
C PRO A 77 -18.89 5.63 11.29
N SER A 78 -19.71 4.60 11.05
CA SER A 78 -19.62 3.32 11.77
C SER A 78 -18.26 2.63 11.59
N LEU A 79 -17.66 2.71 10.39
CA LEU A 79 -16.34 2.15 10.14
C LEU A 79 -15.26 2.93 10.90
N ARG A 80 -15.33 4.27 10.87
CA ARG A 80 -14.37 5.12 11.59
C ARG A 80 -14.45 4.90 13.10
N SER A 81 -15.68 4.82 13.66
CA SER A 81 -15.87 4.49 15.07
C SER A 81 -15.30 3.12 15.43
N ALA A 82 -15.53 2.10 14.58
CA ALA A 82 -14.99 0.76 14.81
C ALA A 82 -13.44 0.75 14.82
N TYR A 83 -12.79 1.57 14.00
CA TYR A 83 -11.33 1.75 14.06
C TYR A 83 -10.89 2.42 15.37
N ALA A 84 -11.58 3.49 15.81
CA ALA A 84 -11.29 4.17 17.07
C ALA A 84 -11.40 3.20 18.25
N ASP A 85 -12.51 2.46 18.33
CA ASP A 85 -12.74 1.46 19.38
C ASP A 85 -11.69 0.36 19.39
N TRP A 86 -11.25 -0.07 18.19
CA TRP A 86 -10.22 -1.10 18.07
C TRP A 86 -8.85 -0.59 18.55
N TYR A 87 -8.45 0.64 18.21
CA TYR A 87 -7.21 1.26 18.67
C TYR A 87 -7.23 1.50 20.18
N SER A 88 -8.35 2.00 20.74
CA SER A 88 -8.51 2.14 22.18
C SER A 88 -8.34 0.80 22.90
N ARG A 89 -9.05 -0.25 22.44
CA ARG A 89 -9.03 -1.57 23.08
C ARG A 89 -7.67 -2.25 23.05
N TRP A 90 -6.97 -2.22 21.92
CA TRP A 90 -5.77 -3.05 21.72
C TRP A 90 -4.47 -2.31 21.95
N TYR A 91 -4.46 -0.99 21.79
CA TYR A 91 -3.26 -0.17 21.92
C TYR A 91 -3.36 0.92 22.99
N GLY A 92 -4.53 1.12 23.61
CA GLY A 92 -4.76 2.20 24.55
C GLY A 92 -4.65 3.59 23.91
N VAL A 93 -4.90 3.69 22.61
CA VAL A 93 -4.84 4.95 21.85
C VAL A 93 -6.26 5.44 21.57
N GLU A 94 -6.58 6.61 22.11
CA GLU A 94 -7.86 7.27 21.88
C GLU A 94 -7.77 8.12 20.61
N LEU A 95 -8.64 7.84 19.64
CA LEU A 95 -8.72 8.54 18.36
C LEU A 95 -10.10 9.15 18.17
N ASN A 96 -10.15 10.37 17.66
CA ASN A 96 -11.39 11.00 17.25
C ASN A 96 -11.81 10.44 15.88
N PRO A 97 -12.95 9.70 15.77
CA PRO A 97 -13.35 9.06 14.52
C PRO A 97 -13.66 10.04 13.39
N ASP A 98 -13.96 11.31 13.71
CA ASP A 98 -14.34 12.30 12.69
C ASP A 98 -13.15 13.13 12.17
N LYS A 99 -12.00 13.13 12.89
CA LYS A 99 -10.87 14.01 12.57
C LYS A 99 -9.56 13.26 12.38
N GLU A 100 -9.41 12.07 12.96
CA GLU A 100 -8.12 11.37 13.05
C GLU A 100 -8.13 10.01 12.34
N ILE A 101 -9.25 9.65 11.70
CA ILE A 101 -9.37 8.37 10.98
C ILE A 101 -9.83 8.61 9.54
N GLN A 102 -9.00 8.16 8.62
CA GLN A 102 -9.33 8.10 7.20
C GLN A 102 -9.23 6.64 6.72
N PRO A 103 -10.36 5.97 6.42
CA PRO A 103 -10.36 4.64 5.82
C PRO A 103 -9.70 4.64 4.45
N LEU A 104 -8.96 3.59 4.15
CA LEU A 104 -8.21 3.43 2.91
C LEU A 104 -8.45 2.05 2.30
N ILE A 105 -8.28 1.93 0.99
CA ILE A 105 -8.22 0.64 0.29
C ILE A 105 -6.77 0.13 0.33
N GLY A 106 -6.29 -0.13 1.54
CA GLY A 106 -4.92 -0.55 1.81
C GLY A 106 -3.93 0.60 2.02
N SER A 107 -2.82 0.30 2.71
CA SER A 107 -1.81 1.29 3.13
C SER A 107 -1.11 2.01 1.98
N LYS A 108 -0.97 1.36 0.82
CA LYS A 108 -0.32 1.98 -0.36
C LYS A 108 -1.02 3.24 -0.83
N GLU A 109 -2.35 3.23 -0.80
CA GLU A 109 -3.17 4.40 -1.12
C GLU A 109 -2.86 5.55 -0.15
N GLY A 110 -2.85 5.29 1.15
CA GLY A 110 -2.52 6.30 2.15
C GLY A 110 -1.12 6.87 1.99
N ILE A 111 -0.13 6.03 1.73
CA ILE A 111 1.26 6.46 1.49
C ILE A 111 1.30 7.39 0.25
N LEU A 112 0.59 7.05 -0.82
CA LEU A 112 0.53 7.90 -2.01
C LEU A 112 -0.13 9.24 -1.69
N HIS A 113 -1.30 9.23 -1.05
CA HIS A 113 -2.06 10.45 -0.77
C HIS A 113 -1.31 11.38 0.18
N ILE A 114 -0.70 10.87 1.26
CA ILE A 114 0.07 11.70 2.18
C ILE A 114 1.32 12.27 1.50
N THR A 115 2.00 11.48 0.67
CA THR A 115 3.13 11.96 -0.10
C THR A 115 2.71 13.11 -1.03
N LEU A 116 1.64 12.95 -1.80
CA LEU A 116 1.17 14.01 -2.70
C LEU A 116 0.65 15.25 -1.96
N ALA A 117 0.19 15.11 -0.71
CA ALA A 117 -0.30 16.21 0.10
C ALA A 117 0.83 17.08 0.69
N PHE A 118 2.01 16.50 0.94
CA PHE A 118 3.07 17.17 1.69
C PHE A 118 4.40 17.32 0.93
N VAL A 119 4.56 16.66 -0.21
CA VAL A 119 5.82 16.62 -0.96
C VAL A 119 5.66 17.29 -2.32
N ASN A 120 6.46 18.31 -2.57
CA ASN A 120 6.57 18.96 -3.88
C ASN A 120 7.71 18.36 -4.71
N PRO A 121 7.72 18.56 -6.04
CA PRO A 121 8.88 18.24 -6.85
C PRO A 121 10.15 18.89 -6.32
N GLY A 122 11.19 18.07 -6.05
CA GLY A 122 12.46 18.53 -5.51
C GLY A 122 12.57 18.52 -3.97
N ASP A 123 11.49 18.28 -3.24
CA ASP A 123 11.58 18.03 -1.81
C ASP A 123 12.26 16.68 -1.54
N ALA A 124 12.99 16.56 -0.43
CA ALA A 124 13.68 15.33 -0.05
C ALA A 124 12.79 14.42 0.79
N VAL A 125 12.83 13.11 0.49
CA VAL A 125 12.13 12.07 1.26
C VAL A 125 13.13 11.02 1.73
N LEU A 126 13.18 10.77 3.04
CA LEU A 126 13.98 9.72 3.66
C LEU A 126 13.32 8.36 3.46
N VAL A 127 14.05 7.41 2.87
CA VAL A 127 13.53 6.07 2.59
C VAL A 127 14.48 5.01 3.18
N PRO A 128 13.97 4.04 3.96
CA PRO A 128 14.81 2.98 4.52
C PRO A 128 15.35 2.03 3.44
N ASN A 129 16.54 1.51 3.67
CA ASN A 129 17.15 0.46 2.84
C ASN A 129 17.73 -0.66 3.76
N PRO A 130 17.21 -1.90 3.70
CA PRO A 130 16.06 -2.34 2.90
C PRO A 130 14.75 -1.69 3.34
N GLY A 131 13.82 -1.53 2.40
CA GLY A 131 12.55 -0.86 2.67
C GLY A 131 11.41 -1.34 1.76
N TYR A 132 10.20 -0.96 2.14
CA TYR A 132 9.02 -1.30 1.35
C TYR A 132 9.04 -0.55 0.01
N PRO A 133 8.92 -1.24 -1.14
CA PRO A 133 9.09 -0.61 -2.46
C PRO A 133 8.14 0.56 -2.75
N THR A 134 7.01 0.62 -2.05
CA THR A 134 6.03 1.70 -2.19
C THR A 134 6.62 3.05 -1.82
N TYR A 135 7.47 3.14 -0.79
CA TYR A 135 8.08 4.40 -0.38
C TYR A 135 8.85 5.07 -1.51
N SER A 136 9.76 4.33 -2.13
CA SER A 136 10.52 4.85 -3.28
C SER A 136 9.65 5.10 -4.51
N SER A 137 8.62 4.26 -4.74
CA SER A 137 7.75 4.40 -5.92
C SER A 137 6.89 5.65 -5.85
N VAL A 138 6.29 5.94 -4.70
CA VAL A 138 5.45 7.13 -4.53
C VAL A 138 6.28 8.40 -4.51
N SER A 139 7.49 8.37 -3.89
CA SER A 139 8.40 9.52 -3.91
C SER A 139 8.82 9.88 -5.34
N LYS A 140 9.09 8.88 -6.19
CA LYS A 140 9.37 9.12 -7.63
C LYS A 140 8.19 9.73 -8.37
N LEU A 141 6.96 9.27 -8.07
CA LEU A 141 5.75 9.83 -8.68
C LEU A 141 5.50 11.27 -8.23
N ALA A 142 5.89 11.62 -7.01
CA ALA A 142 5.86 13.00 -6.50
C ALA A 142 7.04 13.85 -7.01
N GLU A 143 7.96 13.27 -7.81
CA GLU A 143 9.17 13.93 -8.32
C GLU A 143 10.10 14.42 -7.19
N ALA A 144 10.07 13.71 -6.04
CA ALA A 144 10.90 14.00 -4.88
C ALA A 144 12.33 13.44 -5.04
N GLU A 145 13.28 14.07 -4.35
CA GLU A 145 14.61 13.51 -4.14
C GLU A 145 14.54 12.41 -3.08
N ILE A 146 15.09 11.23 -3.40
CA ILE A 146 15.09 10.09 -2.48
C ILE A 146 16.45 10.02 -1.79
N LEU A 147 16.45 10.27 -0.49
CA LEU A 147 17.59 10.07 0.38
C LEU A 147 17.42 8.73 1.12
N THR A 148 18.34 7.79 0.89
CA THR A 148 18.24 6.47 1.54
C THR A 148 19.11 6.40 2.78
N TYR A 149 18.56 5.78 3.84
CA TYR A 149 19.31 5.40 5.03
C TYR A 149 19.31 3.89 5.22
N ASN A 150 20.44 3.33 5.64
CA ASN A 150 20.58 1.89 5.76
C ASN A 150 20.14 1.39 7.13
N LEU A 151 19.28 0.39 7.11
CA LEU A 151 18.98 -0.42 8.29
C LEU A 151 19.99 -1.56 8.36
N LYS A 152 20.62 -1.75 9.51
CA LYS A 152 21.68 -2.73 9.70
C LYS A 152 21.33 -3.71 10.80
N GLU A 153 21.78 -4.97 10.65
CA GLU A 153 21.58 -6.02 11.63
C GLU A 153 22.20 -5.67 12.99
N GLU A 154 23.40 -5.07 12.97
CA GLU A 154 24.12 -4.61 14.17
C GLU A 154 23.31 -3.62 15.02
N ASN A 155 22.38 -2.87 14.40
CA ASN A 155 21.47 -1.93 15.05
C ASN A 155 20.06 -2.53 15.26
N GLY A 156 19.91 -3.85 15.15
CA GLY A 156 18.63 -4.53 15.26
C GLY A 156 17.62 -4.10 14.20
N TRP A 157 18.08 -3.66 13.03
CA TRP A 157 17.25 -3.12 11.93
C TRP A 157 16.50 -1.83 12.26
N TYR A 158 16.99 -1.06 13.25
CA TYR A 158 16.49 0.28 13.54
C TYR A 158 17.31 1.36 12.85
N PRO A 159 16.71 2.54 12.58
CA PRO A 159 17.45 3.70 12.09
C PRO A 159 18.55 4.10 13.05
N ASP A 160 19.74 4.44 12.52
CA ASP A 160 20.80 5.05 13.30
C ASP A 160 20.65 6.57 13.23
N PHE A 161 20.13 7.17 14.29
CA PHE A 161 19.88 8.61 14.36
C PHE A 161 21.16 9.47 14.41
N ASN A 162 22.35 8.86 14.54
CA ASN A 162 23.61 9.59 14.45
C ASN A 162 24.05 9.78 12.99
N VAL A 163 23.44 9.02 12.06
CA VAL A 163 23.79 9.05 10.64
C VAL A 163 22.68 9.68 9.79
N LEU A 164 21.46 9.76 10.34
CA LEU A 164 20.32 10.44 9.75
C LEU A 164 20.49 11.96 9.91
#